data_a27ce5753966e6489067ac3d13a6077b
#
_entry.id   a27ce5753966e6489067ac3d13a6077b
#
_cell.length_a   1.000
_cell.length_b   1.000
_cell.length_c   1.000
_cell.angle_alpha   90.00
_cell.angle_beta   90.00
_cell.angle_gamma   90.00
#
_symmetry.space_group_name_H-M   'P 1'
#
loop_
_entity.id
_entity.type
_entity.pdbx_description
1 polymer ?
#
loop_
_entity_poly.entity_id
_entity_poly.type
_entity_poly.pdbx_seq_one_letter_code
_entity_poly.pdbx_strand_id
1 'polypeptide(L)'
;NADFLNLIRELDSFLDNVDKNAHAACEQYNATESIKHVIIAYNESQKAIGCGAIREYTSGTMEIKRMYVQKDERRKNIASQILNELEQWAVNLGAQICILETGKKMSEAVNFYKRNNYIQIPNYGQYKLIESSVCFEKIL
;
A
#
# COMPACT_ATOMS: atom_id res chain seq x y z
N ASN A 1 7.58 4.74 14.43
CA ASN A 1 6.45 5.55 14.89
C ASN A 1 5.33 4.64 15.42
N ALA A 2 4.90 4.90 16.65
CA ALA A 2 3.88 4.08 17.32
C ALA A 2 2.53 4.11 16.58
N ASP A 3 2.13 5.24 16.01
CA ASP A 3 0.88 5.37 15.28
C ASP A 3 0.91 4.50 14.02
N PHE A 4 2.02 4.48 13.32
CA PHE A 4 2.19 3.63 12.14
C PHE A 4 2.09 2.15 12.53
N LEU A 5 2.79 1.74 13.59
CA LEU A 5 2.75 0.35 14.05
C LEU A 5 1.35 -0.08 14.47
N ASN A 6 0.59 0.81 15.11
CA ASN A 6 -0.79 0.52 15.48
C ASN A 6 -1.68 0.34 14.25
N LEU A 7 -1.54 1.19 13.24
CA LEU A 7 -2.28 1.07 12.00
C LEU A 7 -1.92 -0.21 11.24
N ILE A 8 -0.65 -0.61 11.27
CA ILE A 8 -0.20 -1.85 10.64
C ILE A 8 -0.82 -3.07 11.33
N ARG A 9 -0.95 -3.05 12.65
CA ARG A 9 -1.64 -4.13 13.37
C ARG A 9 -3.10 -4.25 12.93
N GLU A 10 -3.79 -3.12 12.75
CA GLU A 10 -5.16 -3.10 12.25
C GLU A 10 -5.23 -3.65 10.82
N LEU A 11 -4.29 -3.25 9.97
CA LEU A 11 -4.21 -3.73 8.58
C LEU A 11 -3.99 -5.24 8.54
N ASP A 12 -3.03 -5.76 9.31
CA ASP A 12 -2.73 -7.18 9.33
C ASP A 12 -3.94 -8.00 9.80
N SER A 13 -4.66 -7.50 10.81
CA SER A 13 -5.89 -8.12 11.29
C SER A 13 -6.97 -8.14 10.20
N PHE A 14 -7.12 -7.04 9.47
CA PHE A 14 -8.08 -6.95 8.35
C PHE A 14 -7.72 -7.92 7.23
N LEU A 15 -6.45 -8.02 6.87
CA LEU A 15 -5.98 -8.91 5.81
C LEU A 15 -6.21 -10.37 6.18
N ASP A 16 -5.99 -10.74 7.43
CA ASP A 16 -6.29 -12.10 7.92
C ASP A 16 -7.77 -12.42 7.76
N ASN A 17 -8.65 -11.46 8.03
CA ASN A 17 -10.08 -11.66 7.91
C ASN A 17 -10.53 -11.80 6.45
N VAL A 18 -9.84 -11.15 5.51
CA VAL A 18 -10.18 -11.21 4.09
C VAL A 18 -9.65 -12.49 3.44
N ASP A 19 -8.37 -12.79 3.64
CA ASP A 19 -7.72 -13.98 3.06
C ASP A 19 -6.49 -14.37 3.87
N LYS A 20 -6.69 -15.17 4.89
CA LYS A 20 -5.63 -15.58 5.81
C LYS A 20 -4.48 -16.29 5.11
N ASN A 21 -4.79 -17.17 4.17
CA ASN A 21 -3.76 -17.95 3.47
C ASN A 21 -2.90 -17.06 2.57
N ALA A 22 -3.54 -16.14 1.85
CA ALA A 22 -2.82 -15.20 1.00
C ALA A 22 -1.96 -14.25 1.84
N HIS A 23 -2.50 -13.75 2.95
CA HIS A 23 -1.74 -12.88 3.85
C HIS A 23 -0.51 -13.60 4.41
N ALA A 24 -0.67 -14.84 4.88
CA ALA A 24 0.44 -15.63 5.38
C ALA A 24 1.53 -15.85 4.33
N ALA A 25 1.13 -16.07 3.07
CA ALA A 25 2.10 -16.27 1.98
C ALA A 25 2.93 -15.03 1.69
N CYS A 26 2.38 -13.84 1.92
CA CYS A 26 3.04 -12.57 1.62
C CYS A 26 3.68 -11.89 2.84
N GLU A 27 3.37 -12.34 4.05
CA GLU A 27 3.76 -11.66 5.29
C GLU A 27 5.26 -11.41 5.40
N GLN A 28 6.08 -12.39 5.03
CA GLN A 28 7.54 -12.27 5.09
C GLN A 28 8.08 -11.17 4.18
N TYR A 29 7.35 -10.78 3.14
CA TYR A 29 7.75 -9.75 2.18
C TYR A 29 7.21 -8.36 2.54
N ASN A 30 6.41 -8.28 3.60
CA ASN A 30 5.80 -7.04 4.04
C ASN A 30 6.37 -6.53 5.36
N ALA A 31 7.61 -6.93 5.68
CA ALA A 31 8.27 -6.52 6.92
C ALA A 31 8.33 -5.01 7.04
N THR A 32 7.82 -4.49 8.15
CA THR A 32 7.69 -3.06 8.40
C THR A 32 9.02 -2.38 8.70
N GLU A 33 9.97 -3.10 9.30
CA GLU A 33 11.25 -2.54 9.77
C GLU A 33 12.11 -1.98 8.65
N SER A 34 11.97 -2.49 7.43
CA SER A 34 12.76 -2.03 6.29
C SER A 34 12.17 -0.80 5.61
N ILE A 35 11.01 -0.33 6.04
CA ILE A 35 10.32 0.80 5.41
C ILE A 35 10.70 2.09 6.10
N LYS A 36 11.27 3.04 5.33
CA LYS A 36 11.78 4.32 5.85
C LYS A 36 10.91 5.52 5.47
N HIS A 37 10.08 5.41 4.45
CA HIS A 37 9.29 6.52 3.92
C HIS A 37 7.81 6.24 4.15
N VAL A 38 7.26 6.84 5.20
CA VAL A 38 5.90 6.59 5.66
C VAL A 38 5.12 7.89 5.75
N ILE A 39 3.86 7.86 5.29
CA ILE A 39 2.90 8.95 5.49
C ILE A 39 1.81 8.45 6.43
N ILE A 40 1.44 9.28 7.40
CA ILE A 40 0.35 9.01 8.32
C ILE A 40 -0.65 10.15 8.21
N ALA A 41 -1.92 9.82 8.04
CA ALA A 41 -3.01 10.79 8.02
C ALA A 41 -3.62 10.88 9.41
N TYR A 42 -3.83 12.10 9.88
CA TYR A 42 -4.47 12.39 11.17
C TYR A 42 -5.78 13.14 10.94
N ASN A 43 -6.77 12.85 11.78
CA ASN A 43 -8.01 13.61 11.74
C ASN A 43 -7.89 14.90 12.56
N GLU A 44 -8.98 15.68 12.64
CA GLU A 44 -8.99 16.95 13.38
C GLU A 44 -8.70 16.78 14.88
N SER A 45 -8.99 15.61 15.43
CA SER A 45 -8.71 15.26 16.83
C SER A 45 -7.30 14.73 17.05
N GLN A 46 -6.41 14.82 16.04
CA GLN A 46 -5.03 14.33 16.10
C GLN A 46 -4.93 12.81 16.26
N LYS A 47 -5.97 12.08 15.84
CA LYS A 47 -5.95 10.63 15.83
C LYS A 47 -5.45 10.13 14.48
N ALA A 48 -4.53 9.16 14.48
CA ALA A 48 -4.03 8.53 13.26
C ALA A 48 -5.13 7.66 12.66
N ILE A 49 -5.52 7.93 11.41
CA ILE A 49 -6.66 7.28 10.75
C ILE A 49 -6.28 6.55 9.47
N GLY A 50 -5.07 6.75 8.96
CA GLY A 50 -4.62 6.08 7.77
C GLY A 50 -3.13 6.20 7.59
N CYS A 51 -2.58 5.35 6.72
CA CYS A 51 -1.15 5.36 6.42
C CYS A 51 -0.88 4.81 5.04
N GLY A 52 0.34 5.02 4.59
CA GLY A 52 0.92 4.41 3.42
C GLY A 52 2.41 4.60 3.45
N ALA A 53 3.11 3.83 2.65
CA ALA A 53 4.56 3.87 2.62
C ALA A 53 5.08 3.60 1.22
N ILE A 54 6.32 4.03 0.96
CA ILE A 54 7.04 3.66 -0.26
C ILE A 54 8.41 3.12 0.13
N ARG A 55 8.93 2.25 -0.71
CA ARG A 55 10.32 1.79 -0.61
C ARG A 55 10.89 1.65 -2.01
N GLU A 56 12.20 1.84 -2.15
CA GLU A 56 12.87 1.64 -3.41
C GLU A 56 12.84 0.15 -3.78
N TYR A 57 12.35 -0.16 -4.98
CA TYR A 57 12.36 -1.52 -5.51
C TYR A 57 13.59 -1.72 -6.40
N THR A 58 13.73 -0.85 -7.40
CA THR A 58 14.92 -0.75 -8.25
C THR A 58 15.16 0.72 -8.52
N SER A 59 16.28 1.06 -9.14
CA SER A 59 16.56 2.45 -9.50
C SER A 59 15.42 3.02 -10.35
N GLY A 60 14.83 4.12 -9.89
CA GLY A 60 13.73 4.78 -10.61
C GLY A 60 12.35 4.18 -10.36
N THR A 61 12.24 3.12 -9.56
CA THR A 61 10.96 2.46 -9.26
C THR A 61 10.75 2.36 -7.76
N MET A 62 9.65 2.95 -7.28
CA MET A 62 9.23 2.84 -5.88
C MET A 62 8.05 1.90 -5.75
N GLU A 63 8.04 1.12 -4.69
CA GLU A 63 6.94 0.21 -4.37
C GLU A 63 6.06 0.83 -3.30
N ILE A 64 4.75 0.92 -3.59
CA ILE A 64 3.75 1.36 -2.62
C ILE A 64 3.50 0.20 -1.66
N LYS A 65 3.55 0.48 -0.36
CA LYS A 65 3.40 -0.51 0.71
C LYS A 65 2.45 0.01 1.78
N ARG A 66 1.80 -0.90 2.47
CA ARG A 66 1.08 -0.61 3.73
C ARG A 66 0.01 0.48 3.63
N MET A 67 -0.67 0.56 2.48
CA MET A 67 -1.83 1.45 2.33
C MET A 67 -2.99 0.96 3.18
N TYR A 68 -3.45 1.81 4.07
CA TYR A 68 -4.56 1.49 4.96
C TYR A 68 -5.26 2.75 5.44
N VAL A 69 -6.60 2.72 5.46
CA VAL A 69 -7.43 3.75 6.08
C VAL A 69 -8.43 3.03 6.97
N GLN A 70 -8.59 3.49 8.20
CA GLN A 70 -9.55 2.91 9.14
C GLN A 70 -10.94 2.89 8.54
N LYS A 71 -11.70 1.83 8.82
CA LYS A 71 -13.00 1.59 8.19
C LYS A 71 -13.96 2.78 8.29
N ASP A 72 -14.03 3.39 9.46
CA ASP A 72 -14.97 4.51 9.71
C ASP A 72 -14.53 5.81 9.01
N GLU A 73 -13.30 5.85 8.50
CA GLU A 73 -12.73 7.03 7.84
C GLU A 73 -12.65 6.87 6.33
N ARG A 74 -13.18 5.77 5.79
CA ARG A 74 -13.19 5.52 4.34
C ARG A 74 -14.26 6.37 3.66
N ARG A 75 -14.17 6.48 2.34
CA ARG A 75 -15.05 7.28 1.49
C ARG A 75 -14.95 8.79 1.75
N LYS A 76 -13.86 9.24 2.39
CA LYS A 76 -13.53 10.65 2.60
C LYS A 76 -12.34 11.08 1.76
N ASN A 77 -11.97 10.29 0.76
CA ASN A 77 -10.86 10.56 -0.14
C ASN A 77 -9.47 10.55 0.54
N ILE A 78 -9.37 10.00 1.74
CA ILE A 78 -8.12 9.98 2.51
C ILE A 78 -7.08 9.08 1.85
N ALA A 79 -7.49 7.89 1.37
CA ALA A 79 -6.57 6.97 0.71
C ALA A 79 -5.98 7.60 -0.55
N SER A 80 -6.78 8.29 -1.35
CA SER A 80 -6.28 8.99 -2.55
C SER A 80 -5.30 10.10 -2.19
N GLN A 81 -5.56 10.84 -1.12
CA GLN A 81 -4.63 11.88 -0.65
C GLN A 81 -3.31 11.28 -0.20
N ILE A 82 -3.34 10.18 0.55
CA ILE A 82 -2.12 9.48 0.96
C ILE A 82 -1.35 9.01 -0.27
N LEU A 83 -2.03 8.36 -1.20
CA LEU A 83 -1.39 7.86 -2.42
C LEU A 83 -0.76 8.98 -3.24
N ASN A 84 -1.45 10.09 -3.42
CA ASN A 84 -0.93 11.24 -4.15
C ASN A 84 0.33 11.80 -3.48
N GLU A 85 0.35 11.90 -2.16
CA GLU A 85 1.53 12.36 -1.41
C GLU A 85 2.70 11.39 -1.56
N LEU A 86 2.44 10.09 -1.53
CA LEU A 86 3.48 9.08 -1.75
C LEU A 86 4.04 9.16 -3.16
N GLU A 87 3.19 9.33 -4.16
CA GLU A 87 3.62 9.47 -5.55
C GLU A 87 4.48 10.73 -5.73
N GLN A 88 4.07 11.84 -5.13
CA GLN A 88 4.84 13.08 -5.19
C GLN A 88 6.20 12.91 -4.50
N TRP A 89 6.22 12.23 -3.36
CA TRP A 89 7.47 11.93 -2.66
C TRP A 89 8.38 11.06 -3.52
N ALA A 90 7.81 10.05 -4.18
CA ALA A 90 8.56 9.19 -5.08
C ALA A 90 9.20 10.00 -6.21
N VAL A 91 8.46 10.92 -6.82
CA VAL A 91 8.99 11.83 -7.85
C VAL A 91 10.15 12.65 -7.30
N ASN A 92 9.99 13.21 -6.11
CA ASN A 92 11.05 14.02 -5.47
C ASN A 92 12.31 13.20 -5.17
N LEU A 93 12.16 11.89 -4.98
CA LEU A 93 13.28 10.97 -4.79
C LEU A 93 13.88 10.45 -6.10
N GLY A 94 13.37 10.93 -7.24
CA GLY A 94 13.87 10.56 -8.56
C GLY A 94 13.17 9.37 -9.22
N ALA A 95 12.07 8.89 -8.65
CA ALA A 95 11.34 7.77 -9.24
C ALA A 95 10.54 8.19 -10.47
N GLN A 96 10.43 7.27 -11.41
CA GLN A 96 9.65 7.44 -12.64
C GLN A 96 8.42 6.55 -12.66
N ILE A 97 8.40 5.50 -11.84
CA ILE A 97 7.35 4.49 -11.81
C ILE A 97 7.05 4.12 -10.35
N CYS A 98 5.77 3.97 -10.03
CA CYS A 98 5.32 3.31 -8.81
C CYS A 98 4.73 1.95 -9.17
N ILE A 99 5.06 0.94 -8.37
CA ILE A 99 4.50 -0.40 -8.47
C ILE A 99 3.88 -0.78 -7.13
N LEU A 100 2.99 -1.76 -7.17
CA LEU A 100 2.38 -2.30 -5.95
C LEU A 100 1.82 -3.69 -6.19
N GLU A 101 1.63 -4.40 -5.09
CA GLU A 101 0.94 -5.68 -5.08
C GLU A 101 -0.22 -5.60 -4.08
N THR A 102 -1.34 -6.22 -4.43
CA THR A 102 -2.45 -6.43 -3.51
C THR A 102 -3.06 -7.80 -3.76
N GLY A 103 -3.97 -8.24 -2.89
CA GLY A 103 -4.63 -9.53 -3.05
C GLY A 103 -5.77 -9.45 -4.06
N LYS A 104 -5.95 -10.49 -4.86
CA LYS A 104 -7.05 -10.57 -5.84
C LYS A 104 -8.42 -10.43 -5.18
N LYS A 105 -8.56 -10.90 -3.93
CA LYS A 105 -9.82 -10.83 -3.18
C LYS A 105 -10.09 -9.46 -2.56
N MET A 106 -9.11 -8.55 -2.61
CA MET A 106 -9.23 -7.19 -2.11
C MET A 106 -9.89 -6.30 -3.16
N SER A 107 -11.17 -6.53 -3.44
CA SER A 107 -11.89 -5.87 -4.53
C SER A 107 -11.90 -4.35 -4.43
N GLU A 108 -12.06 -3.81 -3.22
CA GLU A 108 -12.06 -2.37 -3.01
C GLU A 108 -10.68 -1.77 -3.31
N ALA A 109 -9.61 -2.45 -2.89
CA ALA A 109 -8.25 -1.99 -3.16
C ALA A 109 -7.95 -2.04 -4.65
N VAL A 110 -8.29 -3.13 -5.31
CA VAL A 110 -8.09 -3.28 -6.76
C VAL A 110 -8.78 -2.12 -7.50
N ASN A 111 -10.04 -1.86 -7.19
CA ASN A 111 -10.80 -0.78 -7.82
C ASN A 111 -10.22 0.59 -7.49
N PHE A 112 -9.76 0.78 -6.26
CA PHE A 112 -9.13 2.02 -5.83
C PHE A 112 -7.88 2.33 -6.67
N TYR A 113 -7.00 1.34 -6.86
CA TYR A 113 -5.79 1.56 -7.65
C TYR A 113 -6.11 1.80 -9.12
N LYS A 114 -7.08 1.09 -9.69
CA LYS A 114 -7.52 1.34 -11.06
C LYS A 114 -8.06 2.77 -11.23
N ARG A 115 -8.85 3.26 -10.26
CA ARG A 115 -9.37 4.64 -10.31
C ARG A 115 -8.24 5.68 -10.20
N ASN A 116 -7.12 5.32 -9.61
CA ASN A 116 -5.96 6.20 -9.47
C ASN A 116 -4.95 6.00 -10.59
N ASN A 117 -5.39 5.41 -11.70
CA ASN A 117 -4.61 5.27 -12.94
C ASN A 117 -3.50 4.22 -12.87
N TYR A 118 -3.61 3.26 -11.97
CA TYR A 118 -2.73 2.10 -11.96
C TYR A 118 -3.22 1.07 -12.96
N ILE A 119 -2.28 0.47 -13.68
CA ILE A 119 -2.53 -0.52 -14.73
C ILE A 119 -1.99 -1.85 -14.25
N GLN A 120 -2.77 -2.91 -14.44
CA GLN A 120 -2.35 -4.25 -14.04
C GLN A 120 -1.17 -4.72 -14.89
N ILE A 121 -0.17 -5.29 -14.21
CA ILE A 121 1.03 -5.88 -14.83
C ILE A 121 1.18 -7.33 -14.35
N PRO A 122 2.03 -8.13 -15.02
CA PRO A 122 2.37 -9.46 -14.50
C PRO A 122 2.97 -9.34 -13.10
N ASN A 123 2.73 -10.34 -12.27
CA ASN A 123 3.29 -10.36 -10.92
C ASN A 123 4.83 -10.27 -10.98
N TYR A 124 5.38 -9.44 -10.11
CA TYR A 124 6.82 -9.15 -10.12
C TYR A 124 7.51 -9.72 -8.89
N GLY A 125 8.83 -9.84 -8.95
CA GLY A 125 9.70 -10.17 -7.83
C GLY A 125 9.24 -11.41 -7.07
N GLN A 126 9.14 -11.29 -5.77
CA GLN A 126 8.71 -12.36 -4.87
C GLN A 126 7.25 -12.78 -5.07
N TYR A 127 6.45 -11.96 -5.77
CA TYR A 127 5.02 -12.26 -5.98
C TYR A 127 4.77 -13.11 -7.24
N LYS A 128 5.79 -13.39 -8.05
CA LYS A 128 5.63 -14.11 -9.33
C LYS A 128 4.88 -15.41 -9.21
N LEU A 129 5.12 -16.16 -8.13
CA LEU A 129 4.53 -17.47 -7.90
C LEU A 129 3.37 -17.45 -6.90
N ILE A 130 2.93 -16.27 -6.48
CA ILE A 130 1.81 -16.15 -5.56
C ILE A 130 0.53 -15.88 -6.37
N GLU A 131 -0.25 -16.92 -6.57
CA GLU A 131 -1.44 -16.88 -7.41
C GLU A 131 -2.50 -15.90 -6.91
N SER A 132 -2.58 -15.72 -5.58
CA SER A 132 -3.56 -14.81 -4.97
C SER A 132 -3.16 -13.34 -5.07
N SER A 133 -1.97 -13.03 -5.60
CA SER A 133 -1.49 -11.66 -5.76
C SER A 133 -1.85 -11.09 -7.13
N VAL A 134 -2.10 -9.79 -7.17
CA VAL A 134 -2.24 -9.01 -8.40
C VAL A 134 -1.37 -7.76 -8.27
N CYS A 135 -0.65 -7.42 -9.35
CA CYS A 135 0.30 -6.33 -9.35
C CYS A 135 -0.10 -5.23 -10.31
N PHE A 136 0.30 -4.02 -9.99
CA PHE A 136 -0.03 -2.83 -10.76
C PHE A 136 1.16 -1.91 -10.86
N GLU A 137 1.14 -1.04 -11.90
CA GLU A 137 2.11 0.04 -12.03
C GLU A 137 1.45 1.34 -12.48
N LYS A 138 2.12 2.44 -12.18
CA LYS A 138 1.75 3.76 -12.68
C LYS A 138 3.01 4.51 -13.07
N ILE A 139 3.03 5.07 -14.27
CA ILE A 139 4.09 5.96 -14.72
C ILE A 139 3.80 7.34 -14.15
N LEU A 140 4.76 7.88 -13.41
CA LEU A 140 4.62 9.15 -12.70
C LEU A 140 4.85 10.37 -13.60
#